data_9a3c85c3aec0c4bffde3a21f87fe5e8c
#
_entry.id   9a3c85c3aec0c4bffde3a21f87fe5e8c
#
_cell.length_a   1.000
_cell.length_b   1.000
_cell.length_c   1.000
_cell.angle_alpha   90.00
_cell.angle_beta   90.00
_cell.angle_gamma   90.00
#
_symmetry.space_group_name_H-M   'P 1'
#
loop_
_entity.id
_entity.type
_entity.pdbx_description
1 polymer ?
#
loop_
_entity_poly.entity_id
_entity_poly.type
_entity_poly.pdbx_seq_one_letter_code
_entity_poly.pdbx_strand_id
1 'polypeptide(L)'
;VQTCALPIFNLPYGGGKGGIVCDPRQMSIHEVERLSRGYVRAISQFVGPNKDIPAPDVFTNSQIMAWMMDEYSALDKFNSPGFITGKPIVLGGSHGRDRSTALGVVIAIEQAAKRRNMQIEGAKVVIQGFGNAGSFLAKFLYDLGAKIVGISDAYGALHDPNGLDIDYLLDRRDSFGTVTNLFEETISNKELFELDCDILVPAAISNQITEDNAHDIKASIVVEAANGPTTPEATRILTERGILLVPDVLASAGGVTVSYFEWVQNNQGYYWSEEEVNEKLREKLEAAFDTIYELSQNRKIDMRLAAYIIGIKRTAEAARYRGWA
;
A
#
# COMPACT_ATOMS: atom_id res chain seq x y z
N VAL A 1 -2.17 5.79 -12.98
CA VAL A 1 -2.92 5.12 -11.90
C VAL A 1 -2.74 5.86 -10.58
N GLN A 2 -1.52 6.15 -10.14
CA GLN A 2 -1.28 6.86 -8.88
C GLN A 2 -1.88 8.27 -8.84
N THR A 3 -1.96 8.96 -9.96
CA THR A 3 -2.57 10.29 -10.05
C THR A 3 -4.05 10.29 -9.68
N CYS A 4 -4.76 9.17 -9.85
CA CYS A 4 -6.17 9.05 -9.47
C CYS A 4 -6.38 8.74 -7.99
N ALA A 5 -5.43 8.08 -7.31
CA ALA A 5 -5.55 7.74 -5.89
C ALA A 5 -5.66 8.99 -5.01
N LEU A 6 -4.83 9.99 -5.25
CA LEU A 6 -4.77 11.19 -4.41
C LEU A 6 -6.07 12.00 -4.41
N PRO A 7 -6.71 12.29 -5.56
CA PRO A 7 -8.04 12.91 -5.58
C PRO A 7 -9.13 12.08 -4.92
N ILE A 8 -9.07 10.73 -4.97
CA ILE A 8 -10.03 9.84 -4.31
C ILE A 8 -10.07 10.10 -2.80
N PHE A 9 -8.91 10.33 -2.19
CA PHE A 9 -8.76 10.61 -0.75
C PHE A 9 -8.82 12.10 -0.41
N ASN A 10 -9.14 12.94 -1.39
CA ASN A 10 -9.11 14.39 -1.24
C ASN A 10 -7.78 14.90 -0.71
N LEU A 11 -6.68 14.37 -1.25
CA LEU A 11 -5.33 14.84 -0.98
C LEU A 11 -4.92 15.87 -2.05
N PRO A 12 -4.26 16.99 -1.67
CA PRO A 12 -3.95 18.09 -2.58
C PRO A 12 -2.68 17.82 -3.40
N TYR A 13 -2.43 16.59 -3.79
CA TYR A 13 -1.25 16.17 -4.53
C TYR A 13 -1.58 15.63 -5.91
N GLY A 14 -0.66 15.81 -6.84
CA GLY A 14 -0.53 14.99 -8.04
C GLY A 14 0.35 13.77 -7.76
N GLY A 15 0.75 13.05 -8.79
CA GLY A 15 1.65 11.91 -8.67
C GLY A 15 2.74 11.96 -9.72
N GLY A 16 3.94 11.57 -9.33
CA GLY A 16 5.11 11.42 -10.19
C GLY A 16 6.01 10.31 -9.68
N LYS A 17 6.86 9.80 -10.56
CA LYS A 17 7.90 8.83 -10.22
C LYS A 17 9.22 9.25 -10.83
N GLY A 18 10.29 8.99 -10.12
CA GLY A 18 11.65 9.20 -10.58
C GLY A 18 12.59 8.17 -9.96
N GLY A 19 13.79 8.08 -10.48
CA GLY A 19 14.75 7.12 -9.95
C GLY A 19 16.10 7.19 -10.63
N ILE A 20 17.01 6.33 -10.19
CA ILE A 20 18.36 6.16 -10.72
C ILE A 20 18.50 4.71 -11.19
N VAL A 21 19.06 4.52 -12.37
CA VAL A 21 19.36 3.19 -12.89
C VAL A 21 20.65 2.70 -12.23
N CYS A 22 20.51 1.85 -11.20
CA CYS A 22 21.63 1.23 -10.50
C CYS A 22 21.18 -0.07 -9.82
N ASP A 23 22.13 -0.90 -9.39
CA ASP A 23 21.87 -2.02 -8.48
C ASP A 23 22.50 -1.74 -7.11
N PRO A 24 21.71 -1.27 -6.13
CA PRO A 24 22.24 -0.89 -4.82
C PRO A 24 22.78 -2.10 -4.03
N ARG A 25 22.46 -3.34 -4.41
CA ARG A 25 23.01 -4.55 -3.77
C ARG A 25 24.50 -4.75 -4.06
N GLN A 26 25.01 -4.11 -5.13
CA GLN A 26 26.42 -4.12 -5.52
C GLN A 26 27.18 -2.89 -5.02
N MET A 27 26.53 -2.04 -4.25
CA MET A 27 27.07 -0.78 -3.74
C MET A 27 27.29 -0.85 -2.22
N SER A 28 28.37 -0.22 -1.75
CA SER A 28 28.54 0.03 -0.33
C SER A 28 27.53 1.07 0.17
N ILE A 29 27.26 1.06 1.46
CA ILE A 29 26.35 2.04 2.10
C ILE A 29 26.78 3.49 1.85
N HIS A 30 28.08 3.76 1.80
CA HIS A 30 28.61 5.08 1.49
C HIS A 30 28.45 5.50 0.02
N GLU A 31 28.44 4.52 -0.90
CA GLU A 31 28.12 4.82 -2.31
C GLU A 31 26.66 5.12 -2.48
N VAL A 32 25.77 4.37 -1.81
CA VAL A 32 24.32 4.65 -1.82
C VAL A 32 24.04 6.03 -1.20
N GLU A 33 24.71 6.42 -0.12
CA GLU A 33 24.59 7.76 0.46
C GLU A 33 25.00 8.84 -0.54
N ARG A 34 26.20 8.75 -1.12
CA ARG A 34 26.67 9.73 -2.10
C ARG A 34 25.77 9.84 -3.32
N LEU A 35 25.26 8.69 -3.80
CA LEU A 35 24.31 8.63 -4.91
C LEU A 35 23.01 9.35 -4.57
N SER A 36 22.45 9.09 -3.40
CA SER A 36 21.19 9.69 -2.92
C SER A 36 21.32 11.20 -2.75
N ARG A 37 22.43 11.67 -2.17
CA ARG A 37 22.74 13.11 -2.06
C ARG A 37 22.93 13.76 -3.45
N GLY A 38 23.64 13.07 -4.36
CA GLY A 38 23.83 13.52 -5.73
C GLY A 38 22.52 13.65 -6.51
N TYR A 39 21.60 12.71 -6.30
CA TYR A 39 20.26 12.76 -6.88
C TYR A 39 19.50 14.01 -6.42
N VAL A 40 19.51 14.30 -5.12
CA VAL A 40 18.86 15.51 -4.58
C VAL A 40 19.43 16.77 -5.23
N ARG A 41 20.77 16.89 -5.36
CA ARG A 41 21.40 18.04 -6.06
C ARG A 41 20.86 18.21 -7.48
N ALA A 42 20.74 17.10 -8.21
CA ALA A 42 20.27 17.12 -9.60
C ALA A 42 18.81 17.56 -9.76
N ILE A 43 17.93 17.19 -8.81
CA ILE A 43 16.50 17.49 -8.90
C ILE A 43 16.02 18.64 -8.01
N SER A 44 16.91 19.27 -7.22
CA SER A 44 16.57 20.29 -6.20
C SER A 44 15.73 21.45 -6.70
N GLN A 45 15.85 21.82 -7.98
CA GLN A 45 15.04 22.87 -8.57
C GLN A 45 13.56 22.49 -8.77
N PHE A 46 13.24 21.18 -8.82
CA PHE A 46 11.88 20.67 -9.07
C PHE A 46 11.17 20.21 -7.79
N VAL A 47 11.93 19.86 -6.76
CA VAL A 47 11.42 19.31 -5.50
C VAL A 47 11.54 20.33 -4.36
N GLY A 48 10.73 20.13 -3.32
CA GLY A 48 10.76 21.04 -2.15
C GLY A 48 9.46 20.97 -1.35
N PRO A 49 9.41 21.56 -0.15
CA PRO A 49 8.22 21.49 0.72
C PRO A 49 6.94 22.07 0.07
N ASN A 50 7.09 22.95 -0.92
CA ASN A 50 6.00 23.61 -1.64
C ASN A 50 6.01 23.27 -3.15
N LYS A 51 6.72 22.22 -3.54
CA LYS A 51 6.82 21.71 -4.91
C LYS A 51 6.50 20.21 -4.88
N ASP A 52 7.23 19.40 -5.64
CA ASP A 52 7.12 17.94 -5.57
C ASP A 52 7.84 17.43 -4.33
N ILE A 53 7.18 16.56 -3.58
CA ILE A 53 7.64 16.01 -2.30
C ILE A 53 8.03 14.56 -2.50
N PRO A 54 9.33 14.21 -2.44
CA PRO A 54 9.79 12.84 -2.58
C PRO A 54 9.33 11.94 -1.42
N ALA A 55 9.30 10.64 -1.68
CA ALA A 55 8.98 9.61 -0.71
C ALA A 55 9.75 8.32 -1.04
N PRO A 56 9.89 7.37 -0.11
CA PRO A 56 10.57 6.11 -0.37
C PRO A 56 9.81 5.23 -1.37
N ASP A 57 10.56 4.49 -2.17
CA ASP A 57 10.08 3.49 -3.11
C ASP A 57 11.09 2.32 -3.16
N VAL A 58 11.15 1.58 -4.27
CA VAL A 58 12.02 0.40 -4.43
C VAL A 58 13.48 0.73 -4.04
N PHE A 59 14.06 -0.13 -3.22
CA PHE A 59 15.44 -0.03 -2.68
C PHE A 59 15.76 1.25 -1.91
N THR A 60 14.75 1.98 -1.45
CA THR A 60 14.93 3.13 -0.57
C THR A 60 14.28 2.91 0.79
N ASN A 61 14.76 3.59 1.80
CA ASN A 61 14.31 3.45 3.19
C ASN A 61 14.43 4.79 3.95
N SER A 62 14.06 4.78 5.22
CA SER A 62 14.09 5.98 6.06
C SER A 62 15.48 6.59 6.22
N GLN A 63 16.54 5.78 6.21
CA GLN A 63 17.92 6.28 6.26
C GLN A 63 18.29 7.06 5.00
N ILE A 64 17.90 6.58 3.82
CA ILE A 64 18.09 7.29 2.55
C ILE A 64 17.30 8.59 2.56
N MET A 65 16.06 8.58 3.05
CA MET A 65 15.25 9.80 3.20
C MET A 65 15.92 10.83 4.12
N ALA A 66 16.59 10.37 5.18
CA ALA A 66 17.36 11.24 6.07
C ALA A 66 18.52 11.92 5.35
N TRP A 67 19.32 11.18 4.57
CA TRP A 67 20.42 11.76 3.78
C TRP A 67 19.92 12.75 2.73
N MET A 68 18.80 12.42 2.08
CA MET A 68 18.19 13.30 1.08
C MET A 68 17.68 14.60 1.71
N MET A 69 17.05 14.52 2.88
CA MET A 69 16.59 15.72 3.61
C MET A 69 17.76 16.61 4.05
N ASP A 70 18.82 16.01 4.60
CA ASP A 70 20.02 16.70 5.04
C ASP A 70 20.68 17.45 3.87
N GLU A 71 20.84 16.78 2.73
CA GLU A 71 21.41 17.40 1.53
C GLU A 71 20.55 18.56 1.01
N TYR A 72 19.22 18.39 0.96
CA TYR A 72 18.33 19.46 0.52
C TYR A 72 18.39 20.65 1.49
N SER A 73 18.40 20.40 2.80
CA SER A 73 18.49 21.44 3.82
C SER A 73 19.80 22.24 3.71
N ALA A 74 20.90 21.56 3.38
CA ALA A 74 22.18 22.23 3.13
C ALA A 74 22.14 23.15 1.88
N LEU A 75 21.47 22.71 0.80
CA LEU A 75 21.27 23.51 -0.42
C LEU A 75 20.34 24.71 -0.19
N ASP A 76 19.25 24.48 0.54
CA ASP A 76 18.23 25.49 0.86
C ASP A 76 18.69 26.47 1.96
N LYS A 77 19.77 26.12 2.67
CA LYS A 77 20.31 26.87 3.83
C LYS A 77 19.31 27.00 4.99
N PHE A 78 18.36 26.11 5.07
CA PHE A 78 17.32 26.05 6.07
C PHE A 78 16.95 24.61 6.37
N ASN A 79 16.63 24.27 7.62
CA ASN A 79 16.15 22.94 7.97
C ASN A 79 14.75 22.72 7.38
N SER A 80 14.64 21.86 6.38
CA SER A 80 13.43 21.67 5.56
C SER A 80 12.83 20.27 5.74
N PRO A 81 12.30 19.90 6.92
CA PRO A 81 11.76 18.56 7.18
C PRO A 81 10.56 18.22 6.28
N GLY A 82 9.80 19.20 5.80
CA GLY A 82 8.70 19.02 4.85
C GLY A 82 9.12 18.71 3.41
N PHE A 83 10.44 18.68 3.12
CA PHE A 83 10.97 18.38 1.79
C PHE A 83 10.64 16.96 1.31
N ILE A 84 10.66 15.97 2.21
CA ILE A 84 10.55 14.54 1.89
C ILE A 84 9.78 13.82 2.99
N THR A 85 9.11 12.72 2.67
CA THR A 85 8.40 11.89 3.65
C THR A 85 9.02 10.50 3.79
N GLY A 86 8.65 9.77 4.85
CA GLY A 86 9.23 8.47 5.18
C GLY A 86 10.55 8.57 5.94
N LYS A 87 10.81 9.70 6.59
CA LYS A 87 12.00 9.94 7.41
C LYS A 87 11.95 9.18 8.74
N PRO A 88 13.10 8.99 9.41
CA PRO A 88 13.12 8.59 10.83
C PRO A 88 12.31 9.58 11.69
N ILE A 89 11.67 9.08 12.75
CA ILE A 89 10.85 9.88 13.68
C ILE A 89 11.64 11.07 14.24
N VAL A 90 12.89 10.85 14.63
CA VAL A 90 13.78 11.90 15.19
C VAL A 90 14.09 13.04 14.21
N LEU A 91 13.81 12.86 12.93
CA LEU A 91 13.97 13.87 11.87
C LEU A 91 12.62 14.39 11.34
N GLY A 92 11.55 14.23 12.11
CA GLY A 92 10.22 14.68 11.72
C GLY A 92 9.45 13.67 10.88
N GLY A 93 9.77 12.38 10.96
CA GLY A 93 8.93 11.30 10.44
C GLY A 93 7.61 11.20 11.19
N SER A 94 6.57 10.68 10.55
CA SER A 94 5.28 10.43 11.20
C SER A 94 5.24 9.05 11.84
N HIS A 95 4.68 8.97 13.05
CA HIS A 95 4.35 7.70 13.67
C HIS A 95 3.42 6.89 12.76
N GLY A 96 3.54 5.56 12.80
CA GLY A 96 2.71 4.63 12.02
C GLY A 96 2.98 4.60 10.51
N ARG A 97 3.89 5.45 9.97
CA ARG A 97 4.14 5.54 8.53
C ARG A 97 4.67 4.22 7.92
N ASP A 98 5.50 3.50 8.66
CA ASP A 98 6.12 2.23 8.25
C ASP A 98 5.10 1.12 7.99
N ARG A 99 4.00 1.11 8.72
CA ARG A 99 2.93 0.11 8.65
C ARG A 99 1.62 0.63 8.06
N SER A 100 1.55 1.90 7.68
CA SER A 100 0.32 2.56 7.22
C SER A 100 -0.28 1.97 5.95
N THR A 101 0.53 1.41 5.04
CA THR A 101 0.02 0.71 3.86
C THR A 101 -0.78 -0.53 4.28
N ALA A 102 -0.22 -1.35 5.16
CA ALA A 102 -0.90 -2.53 5.68
C ALA A 102 -2.18 -2.17 6.45
N LEU A 103 -2.11 -1.14 7.31
CA LEU A 103 -3.29 -0.66 8.04
C LEU A 103 -4.40 -0.18 7.08
N GLY A 104 -4.02 0.48 5.98
CA GLY A 104 -4.98 0.88 4.94
C GLY A 104 -5.69 -0.32 4.31
N VAL A 105 -4.95 -1.39 4.02
CA VAL A 105 -5.52 -2.64 3.49
C VAL A 105 -6.46 -3.28 4.53
N VAL A 106 -6.09 -3.30 5.81
CA VAL A 106 -6.96 -3.81 6.89
C VAL A 106 -8.27 -3.04 6.95
N ILE A 107 -8.23 -1.71 6.93
CA ILE A 107 -9.44 -0.87 6.93
C ILE A 107 -10.32 -1.19 5.72
N ALA A 108 -9.73 -1.35 4.54
CA ALA A 108 -10.44 -1.75 3.34
C ALA A 108 -11.08 -3.15 3.45
N ILE A 109 -10.39 -4.11 4.07
CA ILE A 109 -10.91 -5.44 4.38
C ILE A 109 -12.11 -5.35 5.34
N GLU A 110 -11.99 -4.57 6.43
CA GLU A 110 -13.08 -4.37 7.39
C GLU A 110 -14.33 -3.77 6.72
N GLN A 111 -14.15 -2.78 5.83
CA GLN A 111 -15.27 -2.20 5.10
C GLN A 111 -15.89 -3.19 4.11
N ALA A 112 -15.07 -3.97 3.39
CA ALA A 112 -15.55 -5.00 2.48
C ALA A 112 -16.32 -6.11 3.23
N ALA A 113 -15.79 -6.57 4.38
CA ALA A 113 -16.43 -7.55 5.23
C ALA A 113 -17.79 -7.06 5.76
N LYS A 114 -17.90 -5.81 6.21
CA LYS A 114 -19.19 -5.18 6.58
C LYS A 114 -20.20 -5.24 5.44
N ARG A 115 -19.80 -4.97 4.18
CA ARG A 115 -20.69 -5.04 3.00
C ARG A 115 -21.11 -6.46 2.64
N ARG A 116 -20.38 -7.46 3.12
CA ARG A 116 -20.69 -8.90 2.95
C ARG A 116 -21.33 -9.54 4.19
N ASN A 117 -21.62 -8.77 5.25
CA ASN A 117 -22.08 -9.28 6.55
C ASN A 117 -21.14 -10.35 7.12
N MET A 118 -19.83 -10.21 6.89
CA MET A 118 -18.78 -11.12 7.35
C MET A 118 -18.11 -10.55 8.60
N GLN A 119 -17.80 -11.40 9.57
CA GLN A 119 -16.95 -11.05 10.71
C GLN A 119 -15.49 -11.34 10.34
N ILE A 120 -14.58 -10.49 10.78
CA ILE A 120 -13.13 -10.73 10.58
C ILE A 120 -12.63 -11.83 11.51
N GLU A 121 -13.13 -11.86 12.74
CA GLU A 121 -12.81 -12.92 13.69
C GLU A 121 -13.22 -14.29 13.12
N GLY A 122 -12.26 -15.21 13.04
CA GLY A 122 -12.44 -16.55 12.48
C GLY A 122 -12.47 -16.64 10.95
N ALA A 123 -12.48 -15.50 10.22
CA ALA A 123 -12.43 -15.51 8.76
C ALA A 123 -11.11 -16.11 8.26
N LYS A 124 -11.18 -16.95 7.24
CA LYS A 124 -10.00 -17.53 6.58
C LYS A 124 -9.42 -16.54 5.59
N VAL A 125 -8.16 -16.17 5.78
CA VAL A 125 -7.45 -15.21 4.92
C VAL A 125 -6.24 -15.85 4.28
N VAL A 126 -6.08 -15.60 2.98
CA VAL A 126 -4.89 -15.95 2.20
C VAL A 126 -4.18 -14.68 1.78
N ILE A 127 -2.88 -14.60 2.01
CA ILE A 127 -2.04 -13.44 1.67
C ILE A 127 -0.91 -13.88 0.75
N GLN A 128 -0.88 -13.34 -0.45
CA GLN A 128 0.25 -13.55 -1.36
C GLN A 128 1.33 -12.52 -1.07
N GLY A 129 2.50 -12.97 -0.63
CA GLY A 129 3.64 -12.13 -0.30
C GLY A 129 3.74 -11.82 1.19
N PHE A 130 4.93 -12.02 1.77
CA PHE A 130 5.24 -11.78 3.18
C PHE A 130 6.35 -10.73 3.36
N GLY A 131 6.47 -9.84 2.39
CA GLY A 131 7.33 -8.66 2.46
C GLY A 131 6.81 -7.63 3.47
N ASN A 132 7.26 -6.37 3.37
CA ASN A 132 6.92 -5.35 4.35
C ASN A 132 5.40 -5.16 4.53
N ALA A 133 4.66 -4.95 3.46
CA ALA A 133 3.20 -4.75 3.55
C ALA A 133 2.47 -6.03 4.00
N GLY A 134 2.78 -7.18 3.37
CA GLY A 134 2.09 -8.45 3.66
C GLY A 134 2.30 -8.96 5.08
N SER A 135 3.48 -8.77 5.66
CA SER A 135 3.77 -9.22 7.01
C SER A 135 3.06 -8.37 8.09
N PHE A 136 3.05 -7.04 7.96
CA PHE A 136 2.25 -6.20 8.85
C PHE A 136 0.75 -6.45 8.68
N LEU A 137 0.29 -6.67 7.44
CA LEU A 137 -1.10 -7.03 7.17
C LEU A 137 -1.49 -8.33 7.87
N ALA A 138 -0.66 -9.37 7.73
CA ALA A 138 -0.89 -10.66 8.39
C ALA A 138 -0.99 -10.48 9.91
N LYS A 139 -0.08 -9.70 10.51
CA LYS A 139 -0.10 -9.43 11.96
C LYS A 139 -1.38 -8.71 12.39
N PHE A 140 -1.76 -7.64 11.71
CA PHE A 140 -2.97 -6.90 12.06
C PHE A 140 -4.23 -7.77 11.96
N LEU A 141 -4.37 -8.58 10.91
CA LEU A 141 -5.51 -9.47 10.75
C LEU A 141 -5.50 -10.60 11.78
N TYR A 142 -4.33 -11.15 12.09
CA TYR A 142 -4.16 -12.16 13.14
C TYR A 142 -4.57 -11.62 14.51
N ASP A 143 -4.17 -10.38 14.84
CA ASP A 143 -4.57 -9.72 16.09
C ASP A 143 -6.07 -9.39 16.16
N LEU A 144 -6.73 -9.25 15.01
CA LEU A 144 -8.20 -9.12 14.90
C LEU A 144 -8.92 -10.47 14.94
N GLY A 145 -8.21 -11.58 15.15
CA GLY A 145 -8.75 -12.93 15.27
C GLY A 145 -9.02 -13.64 13.95
N ALA A 146 -8.54 -13.12 12.82
CA ALA A 146 -8.62 -13.83 11.54
C ALA A 146 -7.69 -15.05 11.52
N LYS A 147 -8.07 -16.08 10.77
CA LYS A 147 -7.25 -17.26 10.51
C LYS A 147 -6.46 -17.06 9.21
N ILE A 148 -5.18 -16.78 9.32
CA ILE A 148 -4.31 -16.69 8.15
C ILE A 148 -3.96 -18.11 7.70
N VAL A 149 -4.71 -18.64 6.74
CA VAL A 149 -4.58 -20.05 6.30
C VAL A 149 -3.56 -20.26 5.18
N GLY A 150 -3.11 -19.19 4.54
CA GLY A 150 -2.09 -19.26 3.49
C GLY A 150 -1.25 -17.99 3.41
N ILE A 151 0.06 -18.17 3.31
CA ILE A 151 1.04 -17.09 3.07
C ILE A 151 2.04 -17.54 2.03
N SER A 152 2.42 -16.66 1.10
CA SER A 152 3.50 -16.97 0.18
C SER A 152 4.66 -15.99 0.25
N ASP A 153 5.80 -16.45 -0.24
CA ASP A 153 6.97 -15.64 -0.59
C ASP A 153 7.40 -15.91 -2.05
N ALA A 154 8.62 -15.52 -2.41
CA ALA A 154 9.13 -15.68 -3.77
C ALA A 154 9.38 -17.15 -4.18
N TYR A 155 9.45 -18.08 -3.23
CA TYR A 155 9.85 -19.46 -3.46
C TYR A 155 8.70 -20.45 -3.38
N GLY A 156 7.58 -20.08 -2.74
CA GLY A 156 6.42 -20.93 -2.57
C GLY A 156 5.41 -20.37 -1.59
N ALA A 157 4.57 -21.25 -1.02
CA ALA A 157 3.58 -20.85 -0.04
C ALA A 157 3.46 -21.87 1.09
N LEU A 158 3.07 -21.35 2.26
CA LEU A 158 2.68 -22.11 3.43
C LEU A 158 1.16 -22.20 3.49
N HIS A 159 0.65 -23.35 3.90
CA HIS A 159 -0.78 -23.57 4.09
C HIS A 159 -1.04 -24.36 5.38
N ASP A 160 -1.90 -23.81 6.24
CA ASP A 160 -2.51 -24.52 7.37
C ASP A 160 -4.00 -24.16 7.46
N PRO A 161 -4.92 -25.12 7.27
CA PRO A 161 -6.36 -24.86 7.33
C PRO A 161 -6.84 -24.40 8.73
N ASN A 162 -6.05 -24.63 9.78
CA ASN A 162 -6.35 -24.18 11.14
C ASN A 162 -5.85 -22.76 11.44
N GLY A 163 -4.96 -22.23 10.59
CA GLY A 163 -4.31 -20.94 10.72
C GLY A 163 -2.82 -21.04 11.08
N LEU A 164 -2.00 -20.28 10.40
CA LEU A 164 -0.56 -20.16 10.61
C LEU A 164 -0.25 -19.33 11.86
N ASP A 165 0.81 -19.67 12.57
CA ASP A 165 1.35 -18.87 13.68
C ASP A 165 2.13 -17.68 13.11
N ILE A 166 1.48 -16.52 13.06
CA ILE A 166 2.05 -15.31 12.44
C ILE A 166 3.18 -14.74 13.28
N ASP A 167 3.12 -14.82 14.61
CA ASP A 167 4.19 -14.34 15.48
C ASP A 167 5.47 -15.16 15.29
N TYR A 168 5.32 -16.49 15.15
CA TYR A 168 6.44 -17.38 14.80
C TYR A 168 7.08 -17.02 13.46
N LEU A 169 6.27 -16.75 12.42
CA LEU A 169 6.77 -16.40 11.10
C LEU A 169 7.47 -15.03 11.09
N LEU A 170 6.92 -14.05 11.79
CA LEU A 170 7.51 -12.70 11.88
C LEU A 170 8.86 -12.69 12.57
N ASP A 171 9.01 -13.49 13.63
CA ASP A 171 10.27 -13.59 14.39
C ASP A 171 11.40 -14.21 13.54
N ARG A 172 11.06 -15.02 12.54
CA ARG A 172 12.02 -15.84 11.77
C ARG A 172 12.17 -15.44 10.32
N ARG A 173 11.33 -14.54 9.81
CA ARG A 173 11.47 -14.09 8.42
C ARG A 173 12.82 -13.39 8.20
N ASP A 174 13.40 -13.57 7.04
CA ASP A 174 14.57 -12.80 6.63
C ASP A 174 14.20 -11.37 6.20
N SER A 175 15.21 -10.57 5.84
CA SER A 175 15.02 -9.18 5.40
C SER A 175 14.23 -9.05 4.09
N PHE A 176 14.07 -10.13 3.33
CA PHE A 176 13.31 -10.19 2.08
C PHE A 176 11.89 -10.70 2.27
N GLY A 177 11.54 -11.12 3.50
CA GLY A 177 10.23 -11.68 3.84
C GLY A 177 10.10 -13.16 3.50
N THR A 178 11.23 -13.88 3.36
CA THR A 178 11.23 -15.32 3.10
C THR A 178 10.90 -16.09 4.38
N VAL A 179 9.93 -16.99 4.30
CA VAL A 179 9.48 -17.86 5.40
C VAL A 179 9.30 -19.32 4.97
N THR A 180 9.14 -19.58 3.68
CA THR A 180 8.93 -20.96 3.17
C THR A 180 10.12 -21.88 3.42
N ASN A 181 11.34 -21.34 3.48
CA ASN A 181 12.55 -22.07 3.83
C ASN A 181 12.60 -22.60 5.27
N LEU A 182 11.66 -22.21 6.13
CA LEU A 182 11.53 -22.70 7.51
C LEU A 182 10.77 -24.03 7.60
N PHE A 183 10.16 -24.49 6.49
CA PHE A 183 9.27 -25.63 6.45
C PHE A 183 9.68 -26.62 5.37
N GLU A 184 9.52 -27.93 5.66
CA GLU A 184 9.77 -29.00 4.69
C GLU A 184 8.62 -29.13 3.67
N GLU A 185 7.38 -28.89 4.10
CA GLU A 185 6.20 -28.96 3.27
C GLU A 185 5.73 -27.56 2.86
N THR A 186 5.73 -27.32 1.55
CA THR A 186 5.24 -26.08 0.93
C THR A 186 4.37 -26.41 -0.26
N ILE A 187 3.50 -25.49 -0.63
CA ILE A 187 2.72 -25.53 -1.86
C ILE A 187 3.27 -24.48 -2.85
N SER A 188 2.89 -24.59 -4.12
CA SER A 188 3.27 -23.60 -5.12
C SER A 188 2.49 -22.29 -4.95
N ASN A 189 3.04 -21.19 -5.46
CA ASN A 189 2.35 -19.90 -5.52
C ASN A 189 1.04 -19.97 -6.35
N LYS A 190 0.91 -20.92 -7.27
CA LYS A 190 -0.32 -21.16 -8.01
C LYS A 190 -1.39 -21.78 -7.12
N GLU A 191 -1.05 -22.84 -6.38
CA GLU A 191 -1.97 -23.52 -5.47
C GLU A 191 -2.48 -22.61 -4.35
N LEU A 192 -1.70 -21.57 -3.98
CA LEU A 192 -2.15 -20.57 -3.00
C LEU A 192 -3.47 -19.91 -3.41
N PHE A 193 -3.64 -19.57 -4.70
CA PHE A 193 -4.87 -18.92 -5.20
C PHE A 193 -6.08 -19.85 -5.25
N GLU A 194 -5.86 -21.17 -5.19
CA GLU A 194 -6.89 -22.22 -5.22
C GLU A 194 -7.37 -22.61 -3.81
N LEU A 195 -6.74 -22.05 -2.76
CA LEU A 195 -7.12 -22.37 -1.38
C LEU A 195 -8.54 -21.93 -1.04
N ASP A 196 -9.18 -22.70 -0.15
CA ASP A 196 -10.47 -22.33 0.42
C ASP A 196 -10.29 -21.22 1.46
N CYS A 197 -10.77 -20.01 1.12
CA CYS A 197 -10.68 -18.85 2.00
C CYS A 197 -11.85 -17.89 1.78
N ASP A 198 -12.09 -17.03 2.77
CA ASP A 198 -13.10 -15.98 2.70
C ASP A 198 -12.56 -14.71 2.03
N ILE A 199 -11.29 -14.41 2.31
CA ILE A 199 -10.60 -13.20 1.86
C ILE A 199 -9.26 -13.57 1.24
N LEU A 200 -8.99 -13.07 0.04
CA LEU A 200 -7.72 -13.21 -0.66
C LEU A 200 -7.05 -11.84 -0.83
N VAL A 201 -5.77 -11.73 -0.44
CA VAL A 201 -5.01 -10.50 -0.55
C VAL A 201 -3.74 -10.68 -1.36
N PRO A 202 -3.73 -10.32 -2.66
CA PRO A 202 -2.50 -10.26 -3.44
C PRO A 202 -1.66 -9.04 -3.00
N ALA A 203 -0.53 -9.31 -2.32
CA ALA A 203 0.37 -8.31 -1.75
C ALA A 203 1.83 -8.41 -2.25
N ALA A 204 2.08 -9.13 -3.34
CA ALA A 204 3.42 -9.34 -3.88
C ALA A 204 3.73 -8.40 -5.06
N ILE A 205 3.32 -8.80 -6.28
CA ILE A 205 3.63 -8.11 -7.53
C ILE A 205 2.40 -7.97 -8.43
N SER A 206 2.54 -7.25 -9.54
CA SER A 206 1.47 -7.09 -10.54
C SER A 206 1.15 -8.38 -11.30
N ASN A 207 -0.04 -8.43 -11.91
CA ASN A 207 -0.52 -9.49 -12.81
C ASN A 207 -0.46 -10.90 -12.21
N GLN A 208 -0.88 -11.05 -10.96
CA GLN A 208 -0.93 -12.35 -10.28
C GLN A 208 -2.27 -13.06 -10.48
N ILE A 209 -3.35 -12.29 -10.51
CA ILE A 209 -4.67 -12.81 -10.84
C ILE A 209 -4.96 -12.44 -12.29
N THR A 210 -5.02 -13.47 -13.14
CA THR A 210 -5.21 -13.37 -14.57
C THR A 210 -6.45 -14.15 -15.00
N GLU A 211 -6.79 -14.12 -16.30
CA GLU A 211 -7.89 -14.93 -16.83
C GLU A 211 -7.68 -16.43 -16.61
N ASP A 212 -6.43 -16.88 -16.54
CA ASP A 212 -6.09 -18.30 -16.37
C ASP A 212 -6.45 -18.86 -14.98
N ASN A 213 -6.41 -18.04 -13.93
CA ASN A 213 -6.63 -18.48 -12.54
C ASN A 213 -7.81 -17.81 -11.83
N ALA A 214 -8.41 -16.76 -12.41
CA ALA A 214 -9.53 -16.06 -11.80
C ALA A 214 -10.76 -16.96 -11.56
N HIS A 215 -10.92 -18.05 -12.31
CA HIS A 215 -12.00 -19.02 -12.16
C HIS A 215 -11.81 -19.93 -10.93
N ASP A 216 -10.58 -20.12 -10.47
CA ASP A 216 -10.21 -21.02 -9.38
C ASP A 216 -10.30 -20.34 -8.00
N ILE A 217 -10.36 -19.01 -7.96
CA ILE A 217 -10.46 -18.23 -6.72
C ILE A 217 -11.78 -18.51 -6.02
N LYS A 218 -11.70 -18.92 -4.73
CA LYS A 218 -12.87 -19.28 -3.91
C LYS A 218 -13.29 -18.17 -2.95
N ALA A 219 -12.42 -17.18 -2.73
CA ALA A 219 -12.71 -16.05 -1.86
C ALA A 219 -13.96 -15.27 -2.30
N SER A 220 -14.74 -14.80 -1.35
CA SER A 220 -15.86 -13.88 -1.61
C SER A 220 -15.41 -12.40 -1.67
N ILE A 221 -14.23 -12.12 -1.12
CA ILE A 221 -13.60 -10.80 -1.09
C ILE A 221 -12.15 -10.91 -1.58
N VAL A 222 -11.77 -10.06 -2.52
CA VAL A 222 -10.38 -9.87 -2.95
C VAL A 222 -9.99 -8.42 -2.66
N VAL A 223 -8.89 -8.20 -1.92
CA VAL A 223 -8.40 -6.84 -1.59
C VAL A 223 -6.97 -6.68 -2.08
N GLU A 224 -6.75 -5.81 -3.01
CA GLU A 224 -5.45 -5.62 -3.67
C GLU A 224 -4.50 -4.76 -2.83
N ALA A 225 -3.48 -5.38 -2.27
CA ALA A 225 -2.42 -4.67 -1.54
C ALA A 225 -1.20 -4.34 -2.43
N ALA A 226 -0.94 -5.13 -3.46
CA ALA A 226 0.07 -4.84 -4.48
C ALA A 226 -0.48 -3.89 -5.57
N ASN A 227 0.41 -3.31 -6.37
CA ASN A 227 0.01 -2.47 -7.51
C ASN A 227 -0.39 -3.34 -8.72
N GLY A 228 -1.65 -3.20 -9.18
CA GLY A 228 -2.19 -3.90 -10.35
C GLY A 228 -2.05 -5.41 -10.29
N PRO A 229 -2.38 -6.09 -9.18
CA PRO A 229 -2.18 -7.53 -9.08
C PRO A 229 -3.21 -8.32 -9.90
N THR A 230 -4.35 -7.72 -10.22
CA THR A 230 -5.44 -8.33 -11.00
C THR A 230 -5.54 -7.67 -12.36
N THR A 231 -5.53 -8.48 -13.42
CA THR A 231 -5.70 -7.97 -14.79
C THR A 231 -7.13 -7.47 -15.03
N PRO A 232 -7.37 -6.61 -16.05
CA PRO A 232 -8.72 -6.17 -16.39
C PRO A 232 -9.67 -7.34 -16.73
N GLU A 233 -9.18 -8.35 -17.42
CA GLU A 233 -9.91 -9.56 -17.79
C GLU A 233 -10.32 -10.35 -16.54
N ALA A 234 -9.37 -10.56 -15.63
CA ALA A 234 -9.64 -11.22 -14.34
C ALA A 234 -10.62 -10.41 -13.47
N THR A 235 -10.50 -9.07 -13.46
CA THR A 235 -11.44 -8.19 -12.75
C THR A 235 -12.88 -8.42 -13.23
N ARG A 236 -13.07 -8.54 -14.55
CA ARG A 236 -14.39 -8.84 -15.12
C ARG A 236 -14.91 -10.21 -14.67
N ILE A 237 -14.07 -11.26 -14.75
CA ILE A 237 -14.42 -12.62 -14.33
C ILE A 237 -14.82 -12.64 -12.85
N LEU A 238 -14.03 -12.04 -11.98
CA LEU A 238 -14.32 -11.98 -10.54
C LEU A 238 -15.63 -11.23 -10.25
N THR A 239 -15.86 -10.12 -10.95
CA THR A 239 -17.09 -9.33 -10.80
C THR A 239 -18.32 -10.12 -11.25
N GLU A 240 -18.26 -10.80 -12.40
CA GLU A 240 -19.35 -11.65 -12.93
C GLU A 240 -19.66 -12.82 -11.98
N ARG A 241 -18.65 -13.32 -11.26
CA ARG A 241 -18.81 -14.35 -10.21
C ARG A 241 -19.35 -13.78 -8.89
N GLY A 242 -19.58 -12.48 -8.79
CA GLY A 242 -20.08 -11.82 -7.60
C GLY A 242 -19.04 -11.65 -6.48
N ILE A 243 -17.75 -11.81 -6.78
CA ILE A 243 -16.67 -11.56 -5.84
C ILE A 243 -16.49 -10.04 -5.68
N LEU A 244 -16.39 -9.57 -4.43
CA LEU A 244 -16.11 -8.15 -4.14
C LEU A 244 -14.61 -7.91 -4.27
N LEU A 245 -14.20 -7.25 -5.35
CA LEU A 245 -12.83 -6.83 -5.56
C LEU A 245 -12.64 -5.37 -5.12
N VAL A 246 -11.81 -5.15 -4.10
CA VAL A 246 -11.39 -3.83 -3.63
C VAL A 246 -10.07 -3.47 -4.32
N PRO A 247 -10.05 -2.43 -5.17
CA PRO A 247 -8.89 -2.14 -6.00
C PRO A 247 -7.72 -1.53 -5.23
N ASP A 248 -6.51 -1.76 -5.73
CA ASP A 248 -5.25 -1.25 -5.21
C ASP A 248 -5.26 0.27 -4.97
N VAL A 249 -5.81 1.02 -5.92
CA VAL A 249 -5.91 2.49 -5.85
C VAL A 249 -6.68 2.97 -4.62
N LEU A 250 -7.52 2.13 -4.02
CA LEU A 250 -8.20 2.37 -2.75
C LEU A 250 -7.46 1.72 -1.58
N ALA A 251 -7.21 0.43 -1.63
CA ALA A 251 -6.72 -0.33 -0.48
C ALA A 251 -5.27 0.02 -0.09
N SER A 252 -4.38 0.25 -1.06
CA SER A 252 -2.95 0.53 -0.80
C SER A 252 -2.64 2.00 -0.47
N ALA A 253 -3.65 2.88 -0.44
CA ALA A 253 -3.46 4.32 -0.26
C ALA A 253 -3.08 4.76 1.17
N GLY A 254 -3.03 3.84 2.14
CA GLY A 254 -2.63 4.15 3.51
C GLY A 254 -1.25 4.81 3.57
N GLY A 255 -0.28 4.28 2.82
CA GLY A 255 1.08 4.80 2.78
C GLY A 255 1.17 6.25 2.31
N VAL A 256 0.54 6.59 1.19
CA VAL A 256 0.55 7.96 0.65
C VAL A 256 -0.27 8.92 1.52
N THR A 257 -1.34 8.45 2.15
CA THR A 257 -2.15 9.26 3.06
C THR A 257 -1.34 9.66 4.29
N VAL A 258 -0.61 8.74 4.92
CA VAL A 258 0.25 9.06 6.06
C VAL A 258 1.50 9.84 5.64
N SER A 259 2.01 9.67 4.41
CA SER A 259 3.02 10.58 3.85
C SER A 259 2.50 12.02 3.79
N TYR A 260 1.24 12.23 3.35
CA TYR A 260 0.63 13.56 3.42
C TYR A 260 0.53 14.09 4.86
N PHE A 261 0.14 13.25 5.81
CA PHE A 261 0.11 13.64 7.23
C PHE A 261 1.49 14.03 7.76
N GLU A 262 2.54 13.30 7.39
CA GLU A 262 3.92 13.64 7.74
C GLU A 262 4.29 15.03 7.23
N TRP A 263 3.98 15.34 5.98
CA TRP A 263 4.20 16.66 5.39
C TRP A 263 3.40 17.76 6.12
N VAL A 264 2.13 17.51 6.46
CA VAL A 264 1.31 18.45 7.24
C VAL A 264 1.95 18.74 8.60
N GLN A 265 2.34 17.69 9.33
CA GLN A 265 2.98 17.80 10.65
C GLN A 265 4.28 18.59 10.58
N ASN A 266 5.11 18.33 9.56
CA ASN A 266 6.38 19.04 9.36
C ASN A 266 6.17 20.54 9.06
N ASN A 267 5.16 20.88 8.25
CA ASN A 267 4.88 22.28 7.92
C ASN A 267 4.19 23.05 9.07
N GLN A 268 3.45 22.35 9.93
CA GLN A 268 2.84 22.92 11.12
C GLN A 268 3.81 22.99 12.30
N GLY A 269 4.89 22.21 12.30
CA GLY A 269 5.80 22.07 13.42
C GLY A 269 5.17 21.42 14.66
N TYR A 270 4.12 20.63 14.47
CA TYR A 270 3.41 19.90 15.51
C TYR A 270 3.17 18.45 15.10
N TYR A 271 3.57 17.50 15.95
CA TYR A 271 3.55 16.08 15.64
C TYR A 271 2.44 15.36 16.39
N TRP A 272 1.73 14.51 15.67
CA TRP A 272 0.61 13.71 16.16
C TRP A 272 1.08 12.41 16.78
N SER A 273 0.30 11.87 17.73
CA SER A 273 0.50 10.50 18.21
C SER A 273 0.18 9.46 17.12
N GLU A 274 0.60 8.22 17.33
CA GLU A 274 0.28 7.14 16.39
C GLU A 274 -1.24 6.92 16.31
N GLU A 275 -1.93 7.03 17.43
CA GLU A 275 -3.39 6.90 17.53
C GLU A 275 -4.08 7.98 16.69
N GLU A 276 -3.66 9.24 16.80
CA GLU A 276 -4.21 10.35 16.01
C GLU A 276 -3.97 10.14 14.49
N VAL A 277 -2.78 9.64 14.11
CA VAL A 277 -2.47 9.33 12.71
C VAL A 277 -3.38 8.21 12.19
N ASN A 278 -3.54 7.14 12.98
CA ASN A 278 -4.33 5.97 12.61
C ASN A 278 -5.83 6.30 12.51
N GLU A 279 -6.36 7.11 13.44
CA GLU A 279 -7.75 7.59 13.40
C GLU A 279 -8.04 8.43 12.16
N LYS A 280 -7.19 9.41 11.86
CA LYS A 280 -7.30 10.25 10.66
C LYS A 280 -7.16 9.45 9.36
N LEU A 281 -6.31 8.42 9.36
CA LEU A 281 -6.19 7.49 8.23
C LEU A 281 -7.49 6.71 8.02
N ARG A 282 -8.05 6.17 9.11
CA ARG A 282 -9.30 5.42 9.10
C ARG A 282 -10.45 6.25 8.54
N GLU A 283 -10.64 7.46 9.05
CA GLU A 283 -11.68 8.37 8.57
C GLU A 283 -11.60 8.60 7.05
N LYS A 284 -10.39 8.86 6.53
CA LYS A 284 -10.21 9.10 5.10
C LYS A 284 -10.47 7.87 4.24
N LEU A 285 -10.02 6.69 4.69
CA LEU A 285 -10.20 5.45 3.96
C LEU A 285 -11.65 4.98 3.95
N GLU A 286 -12.34 5.05 5.08
CA GLU A 286 -13.74 4.70 5.20
C GLU A 286 -14.61 5.60 4.31
N ALA A 287 -14.42 6.92 4.36
CA ALA A 287 -15.16 7.85 3.51
C ALA A 287 -14.90 7.63 2.00
N ALA A 288 -13.66 7.32 1.63
CA ALA A 288 -13.33 7.00 0.24
C ALA A 288 -13.95 5.67 -0.19
N PHE A 289 -13.89 4.65 0.66
CA PHE A 289 -14.48 3.33 0.42
C PHE A 289 -15.98 3.46 0.17
N ASP A 290 -16.70 4.15 1.07
CA ASP A 290 -18.15 4.34 0.97
C ASP A 290 -18.53 5.04 -0.34
N THR A 291 -17.83 6.13 -0.67
CA THR A 291 -18.09 6.88 -1.91
C THR A 291 -17.90 6.02 -3.17
N ILE A 292 -16.82 5.20 -3.19
CA ILE A 292 -16.52 4.32 -4.33
C ILE A 292 -17.53 3.17 -4.39
N TYR A 293 -17.83 2.55 -3.26
CA TYR A 293 -18.75 1.43 -3.18
C TYR A 293 -20.16 1.83 -3.62
N GLU A 294 -20.67 2.94 -3.11
CA GLU A 294 -21.99 3.48 -3.50
C GLU A 294 -22.07 3.77 -4.99
N LEU A 295 -21.04 4.40 -5.57
CA LEU A 295 -21.00 4.66 -7.02
C LEU A 295 -20.98 3.36 -7.81
N SER A 296 -20.19 2.39 -7.38
CA SER A 296 -20.10 1.05 -7.99
C SER A 296 -21.48 0.37 -8.01
N GLN A 297 -22.18 0.32 -6.87
CA GLN A 297 -23.50 -0.31 -6.75
C GLN A 297 -24.56 0.43 -7.58
N ASN A 298 -24.61 1.76 -7.48
CA ASN A 298 -25.60 2.59 -8.18
C ASN A 298 -25.48 2.50 -9.71
N ARG A 299 -24.25 2.36 -10.22
CA ARG A 299 -23.96 2.27 -11.65
C ARG A 299 -23.77 0.84 -12.17
N LYS A 300 -23.73 -0.14 -11.29
CA LYS A 300 -23.47 -1.56 -11.60
C LYS A 300 -22.14 -1.73 -12.36
N ILE A 301 -21.10 -1.09 -11.86
CA ILE A 301 -19.73 -1.15 -12.37
C ILE A 301 -18.80 -1.67 -11.27
N ASP A 302 -17.62 -2.17 -11.64
CA ASP A 302 -16.61 -2.57 -10.67
C ASP A 302 -16.08 -1.36 -9.87
N MET A 303 -15.49 -1.63 -8.67
CA MET A 303 -14.99 -0.58 -7.78
C MET A 303 -13.78 0.16 -8.36
N ARG A 304 -12.97 -0.44 -9.22
CA ARG A 304 -11.82 0.21 -9.87
C ARG A 304 -12.32 1.29 -10.84
N LEU A 305 -13.29 0.97 -11.68
CA LEU A 305 -13.90 1.95 -12.59
C LEU A 305 -14.58 3.06 -11.82
N ALA A 306 -15.29 2.74 -10.74
CA ALA A 306 -15.91 3.74 -9.86
C ALA A 306 -14.87 4.68 -9.24
N ALA A 307 -13.73 4.15 -8.75
CA ALA A 307 -12.64 4.93 -8.21
C ALA A 307 -12.04 5.89 -9.25
N TYR A 308 -11.80 5.41 -10.47
CA TYR A 308 -11.30 6.26 -11.56
C TYR A 308 -12.27 7.38 -11.94
N ILE A 309 -13.58 7.08 -12.01
CA ILE A 309 -14.60 8.10 -12.29
C ILE A 309 -14.54 9.22 -11.24
N ILE A 310 -14.43 8.88 -9.95
CA ILE A 310 -14.33 9.86 -8.85
C ILE A 310 -13.04 10.68 -8.98
N GLY A 311 -11.91 10.04 -9.16
CA GLY A 311 -10.60 10.70 -9.27
C GLY A 311 -10.54 11.66 -10.46
N ILE A 312 -10.95 11.18 -11.64
CA ILE A 312 -10.96 11.98 -12.87
C ILE A 312 -11.96 13.15 -12.76
N LYS A 313 -13.16 12.92 -12.21
CA LYS A 313 -14.15 13.97 -12.03
C LYS A 313 -13.62 15.10 -11.15
N ARG A 314 -13.03 14.80 -10.02
CA ARG A 314 -12.43 15.81 -9.10
C ARG A 314 -11.30 16.58 -9.77
N THR A 315 -10.43 15.90 -10.51
CA THR A 315 -9.32 16.53 -11.23
C THR A 315 -9.87 17.44 -12.36
N ALA A 316 -10.83 16.96 -13.13
CA ALA A 316 -11.44 17.74 -14.21
C ALA A 316 -12.19 18.98 -13.69
N GLU A 317 -12.88 18.84 -12.55
CA GLU A 317 -13.54 19.95 -11.89
C GLU A 317 -12.55 21.03 -11.44
N ALA A 318 -11.44 20.63 -10.80
CA ALA A 318 -10.39 21.54 -10.41
C ALA A 318 -9.74 22.24 -11.63
N ALA A 319 -9.48 21.51 -12.71
CA ALA A 319 -8.95 22.08 -13.96
C ALA A 319 -9.91 23.12 -14.56
N ARG A 320 -11.23 22.84 -14.55
CA ARG A 320 -12.26 23.78 -15.03
C ARG A 320 -12.27 25.07 -14.20
N TYR A 321 -12.26 24.99 -12.88
CA TYR A 321 -12.19 26.18 -12.03
C TYR A 321 -10.92 27.01 -12.25
N ARG A 322 -9.83 26.37 -12.65
CA ARG A 322 -8.57 27.05 -12.99
C ARG A 322 -8.51 27.56 -14.42
N GLY A 323 -9.53 27.35 -15.23
CA GLY A 323 -9.56 27.76 -16.62
C GLY A 323 -8.63 26.97 -17.55
N TRP A 324 -8.30 25.72 -17.18
CA TRP A 324 -7.41 24.86 -17.96
C TRP A 324 -8.16 23.91 -18.93
N ALA A 325 -9.47 23.85 -18.83
CA ALA A 325 -10.37 23.04 -19.68
C ALA A 325 -11.71 23.74 -19.90
#